data_a4a0743879c4498a7dbdf98b4f359ddd
#
_entry.id   a4a0743879c4498a7dbdf98b4f359ddd
#
_cell.length_a   1.000
_cell.length_b   1.000
_cell.length_c   1.000
_cell.angle_alpha   90.00
_cell.angle_beta   90.00
_cell.angle_gamma   90.00
#
_symmetry.space_group_name_H-M   'P 1'
#
loop_
_entity.id
_entity.type
_entity.pdbx_description
1 polymer ?
#
loop_
_entity_poly.entity_id
_entity_poly.type
_entity_poly.pdbx_seq_one_letter_code
_entity_poly.pdbx_strand_id
1 'polypeptide(L)' 'MSESKEEKFKRLATQRTKVVLEKLRILGNLSNRANYSYTDDQVQKIFYTIDAQLKASKARFTLKRKKEFSL' A
#
# COMPACT_ATOMS: atom_id res chain seq x y z
N MET A 1 17.64 25.95 3.23
CA MET A 1 16.53 25.84 4.15
C MET A 1 16.05 24.44 4.25
N SER A 2 15.79 24.01 5.44
CA SER A 2 15.33 22.65 5.60
C SER A 2 13.83 22.58 5.48
N GLU A 3 13.37 21.47 5.01
CA GLU A 3 11.97 21.15 4.89
C GLU A 3 11.35 20.97 6.26
N SER A 4 10.11 21.42 6.44
CA SER A 4 9.39 21.12 7.67
C SER A 4 9.00 19.64 7.66
N LYS A 5 8.62 19.15 8.83
CA LYS A 5 8.15 17.75 8.93
C LYS A 5 6.92 17.52 8.09
N GLU A 6 6.04 18.50 8.04
CA GLU A 6 4.83 18.41 7.25
C GLU A 6 5.12 18.34 5.75
N GLU A 7 6.01 19.20 5.28
CA GLU A 7 6.40 19.21 3.88
C GLU A 7 7.10 17.92 3.48
N LYS A 8 7.95 17.44 4.38
CA LYS A 8 8.65 16.19 4.13
C LYS A 8 7.68 15.03 4.03
N PHE A 9 6.69 14.99 4.91
CA PHE A 9 5.69 13.94 4.84
C PHE A 9 4.93 13.98 3.52
N LYS A 10 4.48 15.17 3.12
CA LYS A 10 3.75 15.30 1.87
C LYS A 10 4.56 14.83 0.67
N ARG A 11 5.82 15.22 0.64
CA ARG A 11 6.68 14.85 -0.47
C ARG A 11 6.90 13.35 -0.53
N LEU A 12 7.26 12.76 0.60
CA LEU A 12 7.54 11.32 0.66
C LEU A 12 6.28 10.49 0.46
N ALA A 13 5.18 10.90 1.10
CA ALA A 13 3.92 10.16 0.96
C ALA A 13 3.43 10.17 -0.48
N THR A 14 3.53 11.32 -1.14
CA THR A 14 3.13 11.44 -2.54
C THR A 14 3.96 10.51 -3.42
N GLN A 15 5.27 10.55 -3.25
CA GLN A 15 6.17 9.72 -4.01
C GLN A 15 5.89 8.24 -3.81
N ARG A 16 5.77 7.83 -2.58
CA ARG A 16 5.59 6.42 -2.25
C ARG A 16 4.23 5.91 -2.67
N THR A 17 3.20 6.76 -2.57
CA THR A 17 1.88 6.38 -3.04
C THR A 17 1.89 6.15 -4.54
N LYS A 18 2.56 7.02 -5.29
CA LYS A 18 2.66 6.83 -6.73
C LYS A 18 3.34 5.52 -7.09
N VAL A 19 4.38 5.15 -6.35
CA VAL A 19 5.08 3.89 -6.60
C VAL A 19 4.17 2.71 -6.31
N VAL A 20 3.42 2.76 -5.22
CA VAL A 20 2.49 1.68 -4.88
C VAL A 20 1.44 1.51 -5.97
N LEU A 21 0.85 2.61 -6.42
CA LEU A 21 -0.16 2.55 -7.47
C LEU A 21 0.42 2.01 -8.77
N GLU A 22 1.64 2.39 -9.08
CA GLU A 22 2.31 1.88 -10.28
C GLU A 22 2.55 0.38 -10.20
N LYS A 23 2.99 -0.09 -9.03
CA LYS A 23 3.23 -1.52 -8.85
C LYS A 23 1.93 -2.33 -8.93
N LEU A 24 0.86 -1.78 -8.39
CA LEU A 24 -0.44 -2.44 -8.49
C LEU A 24 -0.91 -2.52 -9.95
N ARG A 25 -0.67 -1.47 -10.71
CA ARG A 25 -1.02 -1.45 -12.12
C ARG A 25 -0.25 -2.53 -12.88
N ILE A 26 1.04 -2.62 -12.60
CA ILE A 26 1.89 -3.63 -13.24
C ILE A 26 1.43 -5.04 -12.88
N LEU A 27 1.10 -5.24 -11.62
CA LEU A 27 0.57 -6.52 -11.17
C LEU A 27 -0.72 -6.87 -11.92
N GLY A 28 -1.60 -5.89 -12.09
CA GLY A 28 -2.85 -6.09 -12.80
C GLY A 28 -2.66 -6.46 -14.27
N ASN A 29 -1.54 -6.07 -14.86
CA ASN A 29 -1.27 -6.42 -16.24
C ASN A 29 -1.10 -7.93 -16.45
N LEU A 30 -0.85 -8.67 -15.39
CA LEU A 30 -0.74 -10.12 -15.46
C LEU A 30 -2.09 -10.81 -15.67
N SER A 31 -3.18 -10.05 -15.65
CA SER A 31 -4.51 -10.63 -15.84
C SER A 31 -4.77 -11.13 -17.25
N ASN A 32 -3.88 -10.82 -18.19
CA ASN A 32 -4.05 -11.23 -19.59
C ASN A 32 -3.83 -12.73 -19.76
N ARG A 33 -4.93 -13.47 -19.88
CA ARG A 33 -4.87 -14.93 -19.97
C ARG A 33 -4.29 -15.43 -21.30
N ALA A 34 -4.16 -14.54 -22.27
CA ALA A 34 -3.49 -14.93 -23.52
C ALA A 34 -2.01 -15.15 -23.30
N ASN A 35 -1.41 -14.45 -22.35
CA ASN A 35 0.01 -14.53 -22.09
C ASN A 35 0.37 -15.23 -20.79
N TYR A 36 -0.57 -15.31 -19.84
CA TYR A 36 -0.27 -15.83 -18.50
C TYR A 36 -1.33 -16.83 -18.06
N SER A 37 -0.88 -17.81 -17.30
CA SER A 37 -1.77 -18.82 -16.76
C SER A 37 -1.80 -18.72 -15.25
N TYR A 38 -3.00 -18.62 -14.67
CA TYR A 38 -3.14 -18.50 -13.23
C TYR A 38 -4.48 -19.06 -12.79
N THR A 39 -4.58 -19.38 -11.51
CA THR A 39 -5.82 -19.85 -10.92
C THR A 39 -6.45 -18.76 -10.07
N ASP A 40 -7.74 -18.91 -9.81
CA ASP A 40 -8.44 -17.98 -8.92
C ASP A 40 -7.83 -18.00 -7.53
N ASP A 41 -7.42 -19.19 -7.05
CA ASP A 41 -6.79 -19.29 -5.74
C ASP A 41 -5.51 -18.48 -5.66
N GLN A 42 -4.72 -18.52 -6.72
CA GLN A 42 -3.48 -17.74 -6.76
C GLN A 42 -3.76 -16.24 -6.69
N VAL A 43 -4.76 -15.79 -7.43
CA VAL A 43 -5.12 -14.38 -7.45
C VAL A 43 -5.65 -13.96 -6.09
N GLN A 44 -6.50 -14.77 -5.48
CA GLN A 44 -7.03 -14.46 -4.17
C GLN A 44 -5.94 -14.35 -3.11
N LYS A 45 -4.97 -15.26 -3.18
CA LYS A 45 -3.87 -15.24 -2.23
C LYS A 45 -3.02 -13.98 -2.36
N ILE A 46 -2.77 -13.57 -3.60
CA ILE A 46 -2.01 -12.34 -3.87
C ILE A 46 -2.70 -11.14 -3.24
N PHE A 47 -3.98 -10.97 -3.54
CA PHE A 47 -4.69 -9.79 -3.06
C PHE A 47 -5.01 -9.84 -1.59
N TYR A 48 -5.22 -11.03 -1.05
CA TYR A 48 -5.37 -11.18 0.39
C TYR A 48 -4.12 -10.69 1.12
N THR A 49 -2.96 -11.06 0.61
CA THR A 49 -1.69 -10.66 1.20
C THR A 49 -1.47 -9.15 1.12
N ILE A 50 -1.81 -8.58 -0.03
CA ILE A 50 -1.68 -7.14 -0.23
C ILE A 50 -2.64 -6.39 0.70
N ASP A 51 -3.87 -6.87 0.82
CA ASP A 51 -4.85 -6.27 1.71
C ASP A 51 -4.40 -6.30 3.16
N ALA A 52 -3.83 -7.43 3.58
CA ALA A 52 -3.33 -7.56 4.95
C ALA A 52 -2.22 -6.56 5.21
N GLN A 53 -1.32 -6.40 4.25
CA GLN A 53 -0.22 -5.45 4.39
C GLN A 53 -0.74 -4.01 4.39
N LEU A 54 -1.74 -3.74 3.58
CA LEU A 54 -2.34 -2.43 3.52
C LEU A 54 -2.96 -2.06 4.87
N LYS A 55 -3.72 -2.99 5.44
CA LYS A 55 -4.34 -2.77 6.74
C LYS A 55 -3.30 -2.58 7.84
N ALA A 56 -2.25 -3.38 7.82
CA ALA A 56 -1.19 -3.26 8.80
C ALA A 56 -0.48 -1.90 8.71
N SER A 57 -0.23 -1.45 7.49
CA SER A 57 0.41 -0.14 7.27
C SER A 57 -0.48 0.99 7.76
N LYS A 58 -1.76 0.89 7.45
CA LYS A 58 -2.71 1.92 7.86
C LYS A 58 -2.83 1.97 9.37
N ALA A 59 -2.80 0.82 10.03
CA ALA A 59 -2.91 0.75 11.48
C ALA A 59 -1.76 1.46 12.18
N ARG A 60 -0.59 1.53 11.55
CA ARG A 60 0.54 2.22 12.15
C ARG A 60 0.26 3.69 12.39
N PHE A 61 -0.54 4.30 11.55
CA PHE A 61 -0.95 5.69 11.74
C PHE A 61 -2.02 5.81 12.80
N THR A 62 -2.92 4.84 12.85
CA THR A 62 -4.03 4.86 13.79
C THR A 62 -3.61 4.53 15.21
N LEU A 63 -2.69 3.59 15.38
CA LEU A 63 -2.25 3.17 16.70
C LEU A 63 -1.63 4.31 17.49
N LYS A 64 -0.93 5.20 16.84
CA LYS A 64 -0.35 6.34 17.52
C LYS A 64 -1.41 7.22 18.16
N ARG A 65 -2.50 7.41 17.45
CA ARG A 65 -3.60 8.20 17.99
C ARG A 65 -4.20 7.55 19.22
N LYS A 66 -4.39 6.26 19.17
CA LYS A 66 -4.98 5.54 20.29
C LYS A 66 -4.13 5.66 21.53
N LYS A 67 -2.83 5.63 21.36
CA LYS A 67 -1.94 5.78 22.50
C LYS A 67 -2.11 7.09 23.18
N GLU A 68 -2.26 8.14 22.43
CA GLU A 68 -2.45 9.47 22.98
C GLU A 68 -3.75 9.59 23.75
N PHE A 69 -4.71 8.82 23.32
CA PHE A 69 -6.03 8.90 23.91
C PHE A 69 -6.15 8.13 25.19
N SER A 70 -5.23 7.29 25.51
CA SER A 70 -5.39 6.44 26.68
C SER A 70 -5.40 7.27 27.93
N LEU A 71 -6.21 6.88 28.86
CA LEU A 71 -6.34 7.56 30.13
C LEU A 71 -5.30 7.10 31.16
#